data_048c80d45e553f0ff0911ea46f1fe7d2
#
_entry.id   048c80d45e553f0ff0911ea46f1fe7d2
#
_cell.length_a   1.000
_cell.length_b   1.000
_cell.length_c   1.000
_cell.angle_alpha   90.00
_cell.angle_beta   90.00
_cell.angle_gamma   90.00
#
_symmetry.space_group_name_H-M   'P 1'
#
loop_
_entity.id
_entity.type
_entity.pdbx_description
1 polymer ?
#
loop_
_entity_poly.entity_id
_entity_poly.type
_entity_poly.pdbx_seq_one_letter_code
_entity_poly.pdbx_strand_id
1 'polypeptide(L)'
;SRGDSLALQQKALSQSAAAEAWIRKDRLAQVKTTVTESWLNAFRAQRTIALIEQNKALFTQLIDITESSYVSSVGKTRQQDIIRAQLELTRLEDKLMQLDQQLQGAKKRLTQWLPIDMLSQPVGEDFSQVSALKNYTELEFQQLMALLLKHPAIMAIDNAIEAKQTQISVAEQGYKPQIGVNMGYGYRDDMPMGGSRADLFSVGVS
;
A
#
# COMPACT_ATOMS: atom_id res chain seq x y z
N SER A 1 23.76 4.52 34.67
CA SER A 1 23.63 3.69 33.48
C SER A 1 24.93 2.96 33.20
N ARG A 2 24.85 1.72 32.74
CA ARG A 2 26.04 0.93 32.38
C ARG A 2 26.61 1.41 31.06
N GLY A 3 27.81 2.02 31.05
CA GLY A 3 28.48 2.48 29.87
C GLY A 3 27.60 3.35 28.97
N ASP A 4 27.60 3.07 27.66
CA ASP A 4 26.85 3.79 26.63
C ASP A 4 25.42 3.29 26.42
N SER A 5 24.86 2.51 27.37
CA SER A 5 23.57 1.84 27.20
C SER A 5 22.42 2.79 26.83
N LEU A 6 22.39 4.00 27.41
CA LEU A 6 21.35 4.99 27.09
C LEU A 6 21.45 5.51 25.64
N ALA A 7 22.68 5.85 25.21
CA ALA A 7 22.93 6.32 23.85
C ALA A 7 22.61 5.23 22.79
N LEU A 8 22.98 3.98 23.10
CA LEU A 8 22.68 2.84 22.23
C LEU A 8 21.18 2.54 22.19
N GLN A 9 20.46 2.63 23.32
CA GLN A 9 19.00 2.50 23.33
C GLN A 9 18.33 3.59 22.50
N GLN A 10 18.76 4.84 22.66
CA GLN A 10 18.24 5.94 21.83
C GLN A 10 18.50 5.70 20.34
N LYS A 11 19.70 5.22 19.98
CA LYS A 11 20.05 4.86 18.60
C LYS A 11 19.16 3.74 18.07
N ALA A 12 18.97 2.66 18.83
CA ALA A 12 18.10 1.54 18.43
C ALA A 12 16.65 1.99 18.22
N LEU A 13 16.12 2.86 19.07
CA LEU A 13 14.78 3.42 18.91
C LEU A 13 14.67 4.32 17.69
N SER A 14 15.67 5.15 17.39
CA SER A 14 15.67 6.01 16.20
C SER A 14 15.73 5.18 14.90
N GLN A 15 16.50 4.10 14.88
CA GLN A 15 16.56 3.17 13.76
C GLN A 15 15.23 2.41 13.57
N SER A 16 14.58 1.98 14.67
CA SER A 16 13.24 1.39 14.61
C SER A 16 12.21 2.37 14.07
N ALA A 17 12.26 3.63 14.49
CA ALA A 17 11.37 4.67 13.96
C ALA A 17 11.62 4.94 12.47
N ALA A 18 12.87 4.87 12.02
CA ALA A 18 13.21 4.97 10.59
C ALA A 18 12.64 3.78 9.80
N ALA A 19 12.71 2.55 10.33
CA ALA A 19 12.11 1.38 9.72
C ALA A 19 10.59 1.55 9.54
N GLU A 20 9.89 2.02 10.57
CA GLU A 20 8.44 2.30 10.51
C GLU A 20 8.09 3.38 9.49
N ALA A 21 8.94 4.40 9.33
CA ALA A 21 8.75 5.43 8.31
C ALA A 21 8.83 4.85 6.88
N TRP A 22 9.71 3.88 6.65
CA TRP A 22 9.82 3.19 5.37
C TRP A 22 8.67 2.22 5.14
N ILE A 23 8.21 1.48 6.15
CA ILE A 23 6.99 0.65 6.07
C ILE A 23 5.79 1.49 5.65
N ARG A 24 5.64 2.67 6.23
CA ARG A 24 4.56 3.60 5.85
C ARG A 24 4.68 4.06 4.39
N LYS A 25 5.89 4.33 3.88
CA LYS A 25 6.11 4.69 2.48
C LYS A 25 5.76 3.54 1.55
N ASP A 26 6.15 2.32 1.89
CA ASP A 26 5.81 1.11 1.13
C ASP A 26 4.29 0.90 1.09
N ARG A 27 3.63 1.01 2.24
CA ARG A 27 2.17 0.90 2.31
C ARG A 27 1.46 1.94 1.45
N LEU A 28 1.94 3.19 1.46
CA LEU A 28 1.39 4.25 0.61
C LEU A 28 1.56 3.92 -0.89
N ALA A 29 2.70 3.38 -1.29
CA ALA A 29 2.93 2.95 -2.67
C ALA A 29 1.97 1.82 -3.07
N GLN A 30 1.79 0.81 -2.22
CA GLN A 30 0.84 -0.29 -2.44
C GLN A 30 -0.60 0.23 -2.59
N VAL A 31 -1.03 1.13 -1.70
CA VAL A 31 -2.37 1.74 -1.79
C VAL A 31 -2.54 2.49 -3.11
N LYS A 32 -1.57 3.32 -3.50
CA LYS A 32 -1.61 4.02 -4.79
C LYS A 32 -1.75 3.06 -5.96
N THR A 33 -0.97 1.99 -6.00
CA THR A 33 -1.04 0.97 -7.05
C THR A 33 -2.43 0.33 -7.09
N THR A 34 -2.94 -0.12 -5.95
CA THR A 34 -4.25 -0.79 -5.86
C THR A 34 -5.40 0.12 -6.28
N VAL A 35 -5.37 1.40 -5.86
CA VAL A 35 -6.36 2.40 -6.27
C VAL A 35 -6.29 2.67 -7.77
N THR A 36 -5.08 2.87 -8.29
CA THR A 36 -4.86 3.11 -9.73
C THR A 36 -5.34 1.94 -10.59
N GLU A 37 -4.99 0.71 -10.22
CA GLU A 37 -5.45 -0.50 -10.92
C GLU A 37 -6.98 -0.64 -10.90
N SER A 38 -7.59 -0.42 -9.75
CA SER A 38 -9.05 -0.49 -9.61
C SER A 38 -9.75 0.59 -10.44
N TRP A 39 -9.20 1.81 -10.44
CA TRP A 39 -9.70 2.91 -11.24
C TRP A 39 -9.56 2.63 -12.76
N LEU A 40 -8.40 2.16 -13.22
CA LEU A 40 -8.16 1.79 -14.61
C LEU A 40 -9.09 0.66 -15.07
N ASN A 41 -9.33 -0.34 -14.23
CA ASN A 41 -10.26 -1.42 -14.53
C ASN A 41 -11.70 -0.91 -14.66
N ALA A 42 -12.13 -0.01 -13.75
CA ALA A 42 -13.45 0.62 -13.84
C ALA A 42 -13.58 1.48 -15.11
N PHE A 43 -12.59 2.32 -15.40
CA PHE A 43 -12.55 3.15 -16.59
C PHE A 43 -12.62 2.31 -17.88
N ARG A 44 -11.79 1.27 -17.98
CA ARG A 44 -11.80 0.36 -19.14
C ARG A 44 -13.16 -0.28 -19.34
N ALA A 45 -13.77 -0.82 -18.27
CA ALA A 45 -15.08 -1.44 -18.35
C ALA A 45 -16.15 -0.41 -18.80
N GLN A 46 -16.20 0.77 -18.17
CA GLN A 46 -17.12 1.85 -18.53
C GLN A 46 -16.98 2.27 -20.00
N ARG A 47 -15.74 2.45 -20.48
CA ARG A 47 -15.49 2.86 -21.85
C ARG A 47 -15.86 1.79 -22.88
N THR A 48 -15.61 0.53 -22.53
CA THR A 48 -15.99 -0.61 -23.39
C THR A 48 -17.50 -0.77 -23.45
N ILE A 49 -18.22 -0.61 -22.33
CA ILE A 49 -19.69 -0.61 -22.30
C ILE A 49 -20.23 0.49 -23.25
N ALA A 50 -19.78 1.73 -23.09
CA ALA A 50 -20.21 2.84 -23.92
C ALA A 50 -19.99 2.58 -25.42
N LEU A 51 -18.83 2.00 -25.77
CA LEU A 51 -18.52 1.66 -27.17
C LEU A 51 -19.44 0.58 -27.73
N ILE A 52 -19.75 -0.46 -26.95
CA ILE A 52 -20.65 -1.53 -27.38
C ILE A 52 -22.07 -0.99 -27.52
N GLU A 53 -22.54 -0.18 -26.56
CA GLU A 53 -23.88 0.43 -26.61
C GLU A 53 -24.05 1.34 -27.83
N GLN A 54 -23.06 2.17 -28.15
CA GLN A 54 -23.09 2.99 -29.38
C GLN A 54 -23.23 2.17 -30.63
N ASN A 55 -22.63 0.97 -30.68
CA ASN A 55 -22.67 0.12 -31.90
C ASN A 55 -23.83 -0.87 -31.88
N LYS A 56 -24.51 -1.09 -30.74
CA LYS A 56 -25.63 -2.05 -30.59
C LYS A 56 -26.75 -1.75 -31.62
N ALA A 57 -27.06 -0.47 -31.83
CA ALA A 57 -28.07 -0.04 -32.82
C ALA A 57 -27.78 -0.52 -34.22
N LEU A 58 -26.50 -0.55 -34.61
CA LEU A 58 -26.10 -1.05 -35.95
C LEU A 58 -26.34 -2.55 -36.09
N PHE A 59 -26.10 -3.33 -35.03
CA PHE A 59 -26.41 -4.78 -35.04
C PHE A 59 -27.90 -5.06 -35.11
N THR A 60 -28.74 -4.28 -34.41
CA THR A 60 -30.20 -4.37 -34.49
C THR A 60 -30.68 -4.08 -35.92
N GLN A 61 -30.20 -2.98 -36.53
CA GLN A 61 -30.52 -2.64 -37.92
C GLN A 61 -30.07 -3.73 -38.93
N LEU A 62 -28.90 -4.35 -38.69
CA LEU A 62 -28.43 -5.46 -39.53
C LEU A 62 -29.37 -6.66 -39.45
N ILE A 63 -29.90 -6.98 -38.28
CA ILE A 63 -30.89 -8.06 -38.10
C ILE A 63 -32.16 -7.73 -38.86
N ASP A 64 -32.71 -6.51 -38.70
CA ASP A 64 -33.93 -6.06 -39.39
C ASP A 64 -33.80 -6.14 -40.90
N ILE A 65 -32.65 -5.70 -41.46
CA ILE A 65 -32.35 -5.79 -42.88
C ILE A 65 -32.26 -7.24 -43.34
N THR A 66 -31.59 -8.10 -42.54
CA THR A 66 -31.43 -9.51 -42.87
C THR A 66 -32.77 -10.25 -42.88
N GLU A 67 -33.64 -9.98 -41.89
CA GLU A 67 -35.02 -10.52 -41.85
C GLU A 67 -35.87 -10.02 -43.00
N SER A 68 -35.85 -8.73 -43.30
CA SER A 68 -36.57 -8.14 -44.40
C SER A 68 -36.14 -8.71 -45.77
N SER A 69 -34.84 -8.92 -45.97
CA SER A 69 -34.27 -9.54 -47.14
C SER A 69 -34.67 -11.01 -47.30
N TYR A 70 -34.82 -11.72 -46.22
CA TYR A 70 -35.28 -13.11 -46.20
C TYR A 70 -36.75 -13.20 -46.61
N VAL A 71 -37.62 -12.34 -46.02
CA VAL A 71 -39.08 -12.33 -46.34
C VAL A 71 -39.35 -11.90 -47.77
N SER A 72 -38.59 -10.95 -48.35
CA SER A 72 -38.83 -10.41 -49.66
C SER A 72 -38.43 -11.34 -50.82
N SER A 73 -37.82 -12.49 -50.52
CA SER A 73 -37.33 -13.48 -51.53
C SER A 73 -36.36 -12.91 -52.60
N VAL A 74 -35.96 -11.65 -52.46
CA VAL A 74 -35.07 -10.94 -53.39
C VAL A 74 -33.60 -11.17 -53.09
N GLY A 75 -33.31 -11.56 -51.82
CA GLY A 75 -31.95 -11.77 -51.32
C GLY A 75 -31.53 -13.24 -51.30
N LYS A 76 -30.21 -13.46 -51.38
CA LYS A 76 -29.61 -14.79 -51.13
C LYS A 76 -29.48 -15.12 -49.61
N THR A 77 -30.23 -14.39 -48.76
CA THR A 77 -30.16 -14.52 -47.29
C THR A 77 -30.79 -15.84 -46.89
N ARG A 78 -30.06 -16.62 -46.08
CA ARG A 78 -30.52 -17.91 -45.56
C ARG A 78 -31.00 -17.72 -44.10
N GLN A 79 -31.96 -18.54 -43.68
CA GLN A 79 -32.42 -18.57 -42.26
C GLN A 79 -31.25 -18.69 -41.26
N GLN A 80 -30.19 -19.37 -41.66
CA GLN A 80 -28.97 -19.49 -40.86
C GLN A 80 -28.29 -18.15 -40.57
N ASP A 81 -28.38 -17.20 -41.49
CA ASP A 81 -27.75 -15.88 -41.36
C ASP A 81 -28.49 -15.02 -40.31
N ILE A 82 -29.83 -15.12 -40.26
CA ILE A 82 -30.67 -14.49 -39.24
C ILE A 82 -30.32 -15.04 -37.86
N ILE A 83 -30.27 -16.38 -37.75
CA ILE A 83 -29.93 -17.04 -36.46
C ILE A 83 -28.51 -16.64 -35.97
N ARG A 84 -27.56 -16.53 -36.91
CA ARG A 84 -26.19 -16.06 -36.57
C ARG A 84 -26.19 -14.62 -36.08
N ALA A 85 -26.92 -13.73 -36.75
CA ALA A 85 -27.02 -12.32 -36.34
C ALA A 85 -27.66 -12.19 -34.94
N GLN A 86 -28.73 -12.92 -34.67
CA GLN A 86 -29.36 -13.00 -33.34
C GLN A 86 -28.45 -13.56 -32.26
N LEU A 87 -27.65 -14.61 -32.59
CA LEU A 87 -26.67 -15.16 -31.70
C LEU A 87 -25.57 -14.14 -31.33
N GLU A 88 -25.08 -13.38 -32.31
CA GLU A 88 -24.07 -12.33 -32.03
C GLU A 88 -24.64 -11.20 -31.18
N LEU A 89 -25.90 -10.81 -31.35
CA LEU A 89 -26.57 -9.84 -30.47
C LEU A 89 -26.64 -10.36 -29.03
N THR A 90 -27.05 -11.62 -28.83
CA THR A 90 -27.08 -12.25 -27.50
C THR A 90 -25.69 -12.27 -26.85
N ARG A 91 -24.63 -12.60 -27.62
CA ARG A 91 -23.25 -12.56 -27.16
C ARG A 91 -22.82 -11.17 -26.71
N LEU A 92 -23.25 -10.12 -27.43
CA LEU A 92 -22.98 -8.73 -27.04
C LEU A 92 -23.69 -8.38 -25.74
N GLU A 93 -24.93 -8.81 -25.55
CA GLU A 93 -25.68 -8.60 -24.32
C GLU A 93 -25.04 -9.32 -23.12
N ASP A 94 -24.61 -10.56 -23.28
CA ASP A 94 -23.84 -11.29 -22.27
C ASP A 94 -22.54 -10.56 -21.92
N LYS A 95 -21.85 -10.02 -22.94
CA LYS A 95 -20.62 -9.25 -22.75
C LYS A 95 -20.85 -7.95 -21.99
N LEU A 96 -21.96 -7.26 -22.27
CA LEU A 96 -22.36 -6.06 -21.52
C LEU A 96 -22.62 -6.38 -20.03
N MET A 97 -23.34 -7.47 -19.73
CA MET A 97 -23.56 -7.91 -18.35
C MET A 97 -22.24 -8.23 -17.63
N GLN A 98 -21.32 -8.94 -18.27
CA GLN A 98 -19.99 -9.24 -17.72
C GLN A 98 -19.20 -7.95 -17.44
N LEU A 99 -19.23 -6.99 -18.36
CA LEU A 99 -18.52 -5.71 -18.21
C LEU A 99 -19.14 -4.87 -17.09
N ASP A 100 -20.47 -4.86 -16.96
CA ASP A 100 -21.12 -4.17 -15.84
C ASP A 100 -20.73 -4.80 -14.49
N GLN A 101 -20.71 -6.13 -14.36
CA GLN A 101 -20.20 -6.80 -13.19
C GLN A 101 -18.75 -6.42 -12.86
N GLN A 102 -17.89 -6.32 -13.89
CA GLN A 102 -16.50 -5.87 -13.72
C GLN A 102 -16.43 -4.42 -13.23
N LEU A 103 -17.25 -3.54 -13.81
CA LEU A 103 -17.34 -2.14 -13.42
C LEU A 103 -17.78 -2.00 -11.96
N GLN A 104 -18.88 -2.67 -11.58
CA GLN A 104 -19.36 -2.64 -10.20
C GLN A 104 -18.35 -3.24 -9.22
N GLY A 105 -17.71 -4.34 -9.59
CA GLY A 105 -16.65 -4.97 -8.79
C GLY A 105 -15.44 -4.07 -8.60
N ALA A 106 -15.01 -3.33 -9.62
CA ALA A 106 -13.92 -2.37 -9.54
C ALA A 106 -14.31 -1.15 -8.69
N LYS A 107 -15.52 -0.59 -8.89
CA LYS A 107 -16.06 0.48 -8.06
C LYS A 107 -16.15 0.05 -6.58
N LYS A 108 -16.64 -1.15 -6.31
CA LYS A 108 -16.72 -1.69 -4.93
C LYS A 108 -15.35 -1.79 -4.26
N ARG A 109 -14.29 -2.15 -4.99
CA ARG A 109 -12.93 -2.15 -4.44
C ARG A 109 -12.48 -0.74 -4.03
N LEU A 110 -12.87 0.28 -4.78
CA LEU A 110 -12.54 1.67 -4.48
C LEU A 110 -13.25 2.21 -3.22
N THR A 111 -14.34 1.59 -2.75
CA THR A 111 -15.04 2.02 -1.51
C THR A 111 -14.19 1.94 -0.25
N GLN A 112 -13.08 1.21 -0.29
CA GLN A 112 -12.13 1.17 0.84
C GLN A 112 -11.40 2.50 1.04
N TRP A 113 -11.33 3.35 0.00
CA TRP A 113 -10.57 4.60 0.02
C TRP A 113 -11.40 5.83 -0.37
N LEU A 114 -12.54 5.63 -1.06
CA LEU A 114 -13.38 6.71 -1.57
C LEU A 114 -14.79 6.62 -0.99
N PRO A 115 -15.43 7.77 -0.70
CA PRO A 115 -16.83 7.82 -0.32
C PRO A 115 -17.74 7.21 -1.41
N ILE A 116 -18.81 6.54 -0.98
CA ILE A 116 -19.75 5.88 -1.90
C ILE A 116 -20.38 6.87 -2.89
N ASP A 117 -20.64 8.10 -2.46
CA ASP A 117 -21.24 9.14 -3.31
C ASP A 117 -20.39 9.47 -4.54
N MET A 118 -19.06 9.40 -4.42
CA MET A 118 -18.16 9.60 -5.55
C MET A 118 -18.21 8.43 -6.56
N LEU A 119 -18.57 7.24 -6.12
CA LEU A 119 -18.60 6.04 -6.96
C LEU A 119 -19.90 5.90 -7.77
N SER A 120 -20.94 6.66 -7.43
CA SER A 120 -22.16 6.76 -8.23
C SER A 120 -21.94 7.53 -9.52
N GLN A 121 -20.92 8.40 -9.57
CA GLN A 121 -20.58 9.16 -10.77
C GLN A 121 -19.79 8.31 -11.78
N PRO A 122 -19.81 8.70 -13.08
CA PRO A 122 -18.93 8.09 -14.08
C PRO A 122 -17.46 8.25 -13.68
N VAL A 123 -16.66 7.24 -14.00
CA VAL A 123 -15.21 7.31 -13.79
C VAL A 123 -14.63 8.37 -14.72
N GLY A 124 -13.90 9.32 -14.15
CA GLY A 124 -13.30 10.43 -14.90
C GLY A 124 -12.21 9.97 -15.88
N GLU A 125 -11.99 10.79 -16.92
CA GLU A 125 -11.01 10.52 -18.00
C GLU A 125 -9.67 11.25 -17.77
N ASP A 126 -9.40 11.75 -16.57
CA ASP A 126 -8.17 12.46 -16.26
C ASP A 126 -7.04 11.49 -15.89
N PHE A 127 -6.11 11.31 -16.82
CA PHE A 127 -4.90 10.49 -16.65
C PHE A 127 -3.69 11.26 -16.16
N SER A 128 -3.81 12.57 -15.89
CA SER A 128 -2.67 13.42 -15.50
C SER A 128 -1.98 12.94 -14.23
N GLN A 129 -2.71 12.29 -13.33
CA GLN A 129 -2.20 11.75 -12.07
C GLN A 129 -1.64 10.31 -12.19
N VAL A 130 -1.85 9.65 -13.33
CA VAL A 130 -1.28 8.33 -13.58
C VAL A 130 0.14 8.55 -14.08
N SER A 131 1.11 8.23 -13.24
CA SER A 131 2.52 8.30 -13.62
C SER A 131 2.75 7.54 -14.92
N ALA A 132 3.35 8.20 -15.90
CA ALA A 132 3.78 7.54 -17.12
C ALA A 132 4.57 6.28 -16.77
N LEU A 133 4.18 5.15 -17.31
CA LEU A 133 4.92 3.90 -17.17
C LEU A 133 6.34 4.15 -17.70
N LYS A 134 7.29 4.21 -16.80
CA LYS A 134 8.71 4.20 -17.19
C LYS A 134 8.95 2.84 -17.85
N ASN A 135 9.60 2.83 -19.01
CA ASN A 135 9.99 1.61 -19.69
C ASN A 135 11.10 0.90 -18.90
N TYR A 136 10.72 0.20 -17.84
CA TYR A 136 11.65 -0.61 -17.04
C TYR A 136 12.22 -1.81 -17.83
N THR A 137 11.62 -2.15 -18.97
CA THR A 137 12.08 -3.20 -19.87
C THR A 137 13.40 -2.86 -20.59
N GLU A 138 13.76 -1.58 -20.66
CA GLU A 138 15.01 -1.10 -21.28
C GLU A 138 16.17 -0.94 -20.28
N LEU A 139 15.91 -1.19 -18.98
CA LEU A 139 16.93 -1.07 -17.95
C LEU A 139 17.83 -2.31 -17.93
N GLU A 140 19.14 -2.07 -17.87
CA GLU A 140 20.10 -3.13 -17.60
C GLU A 140 19.88 -3.71 -16.20
N PHE A 141 20.24 -4.99 -16.03
CA PHE A 141 20.10 -5.69 -14.75
C PHE A 141 20.71 -4.93 -13.56
N GLN A 142 21.87 -4.32 -13.74
CA GLN A 142 22.54 -3.54 -12.69
C GLN A 142 21.73 -2.30 -12.29
N GLN A 143 21.10 -1.62 -13.24
CA GLN A 143 20.23 -0.47 -12.98
C GLN A 143 18.97 -0.88 -12.24
N LEU A 144 18.38 -2.01 -12.64
CA LEU A 144 17.21 -2.58 -11.97
C LEU A 144 17.52 -2.96 -10.51
N MET A 145 18.68 -3.61 -10.27
CA MET A 145 19.13 -3.94 -8.92
C MET A 145 19.36 -2.69 -8.06
N ALA A 146 19.94 -1.63 -8.62
CA ALA A 146 20.13 -0.37 -7.89
C ALA A 146 18.80 0.30 -7.49
N LEU A 147 17.76 0.16 -8.31
CA LEU A 147 16.41 0.64 -7.99
C LEU A 147 15.76 -0.24 -6.92
N LEU A 148 15.89 -1.56 -7.00
CA LEU A 148 15.36 -2.50 -6.02
C LEU A 148 15.94 -2.26 -4.62
N LEU A 149 17.25 -2.04 -4.52
CA LEU A 149 17.92 -1.74 -3.24
C LEU A 149 17.42 -0.45 -2.58
N LYS A 150 16.85 0.48 -3.36
CA LYS A 150 16.20 1.70 -2.85
C LYS A 150 14.71 1.55 -2.59
N HIS A 151 14.16 0.35 -2.82
CA HIS A 151 12.74 0.11 -2.61
C HIS A 151 12.37 0.26 -1.13
N PRO A 152 11.25 0.94 -0.79
CA PRO A 152 10.88 1.21 0.60
C PRO A 152 10.82 -0.04 1.49
N ALA A 153 10.36 -1.18 0.96
CA ALA A 153 10.30 -2.44 1.71
C ALA A 153 11.72 -2.94 2.09
N ILE A 154 12.70 -2.82 1.19
CA ILE A 154 14.09 -3.22 1.47
C ILE A 154 14.70 -2.27 2.49
N MET A 155 14.54 -0.96 2.30
CA MET A 155 15.01 0.04 3.25
C MET A 155 14.41 -0.14 4.66
N ALA A 156 13.16 -0.60 4.75
CA ALA A 156 12.53 -0.92 6.03
C ALA A 156 13.24 -2.10 6.73
N ILE A 157 13.54 -3.15 5.97
CA ILE A 157 14.25 -4.34 6.49
C ILE A 157 15.66 -3.98 6.94
N ASP A 158 16.42 -3.22 6.14
CA ASP A 158 17.78 -2.81 6.45
C ASP A 158 17.82 -2.00 7.76
N ASN A 159 16.93 -1.01 7.92
CA ASN A 159 16.82 -0.25 9.17
C ASN A 159 16.40 -1.12 10.36
N ALA A 160 15.55 -2.12 10.17
CA ALA A 160 15.18 -3.07 11.21
C ALA A 160 16.36 -3.96 11.61
N ILE A 161 17.19 -4.41 10.66
CA ILE A 161 18.41 -5.16 10.93
C ILE A 161 19.39 -4.31 11.74
N GLU A 162 19.64 -3.05 11.33
CA GLU A 162 20.50 -2.14 12.08
C GLU A 162 20.00 -1.91 13.50
N ALA A 163 18.69 -1.74 13.70
CA ALA A 163 18.10 -1.61 15.01
C ALA A 163 18.37 -2.85 15.88
N LYS A 164 18.24 -4.05 15.30
CA LYS A 164 18.54 -5.32 16.00
C LYS A 164 20.02 -5.45 16.36
N GLN A 165 20.93 -5.07 15.45
CA GLN A 165 22.36 -5.04 15.74
C GLN A 165 22.71 -4.08 16.88
N THR A 166 22.08 -2.91 16.90
CA THR A 166 22.26 -1.95 17.98
C THR A 166 21.67 -2.49 19.31
N GLN A 167 20.55 -3.22 19.28
CA GLN A 167 20.01 -3.90 20.47
C GLN A 167 20.97 -4.97 21.02
N ILE A 168 21.70 -5.70 20.17
CA ILE A 168 22.76 -6.62 20.61
C ILE A 168 23.83 -5.83 21.35
N SER A 169 24.29 -4.71 20.79
CA SER A 169 25.27 -3.85 21.46
C SER A 169 24.76 -3.30 22.80
N VAL A 170 23.46 -3.02 22.93
CA VAL A 170 22.85 -2.66 24.23
C VAL A 170 22.97 -3.81 25.23
N ALA A 171 22.67 -5.03 24.79
CA ALA A 171 22.78 -6.21 25.64
C ALA A 171 24.22 -6.46 26.12
N GLU A 172 25.21 -6.23 25.23
CA GLU A 172 26.64 -6.34 25.54
C GLU A 172 27.08 -5.36 26.64
N GLN A 173 26.44 -4.17 26.77
CA GLN A 173 26.71 -3.26 27.87
C GLN A 173 26.34 -3.88 29.23
N GLY A 174 25.44 -4.87 29.25
CA GLY A 174 25.07 -5.62 30.45
C GLY A 174 26.24 -6.38 31.10
N TYR A 175 27.26 -6.75 30.31
CA TYR A 175 28.48 -7.41 30.83
C TYR A 175 29.47 -6.44 31.48
N LYS A 176 29.32 -5.11 31.30
CA LYS A 176 30.17 -4.12 31.92
C LYS A 176 29.80 -3.97 33.40
N PRO A 177 30.81 -3.85 34.31
CA PRO A 177 30.53 -3.64 35.75
C PRO A 177 29.81 -2.30 35.96
N GLN A 178 28.88 -2.31 36.88
CA GLN A 178 28.19 -1.07 37.29
C GLN A 178 28.86 -0.60 38.59
N ILE A 179 29.40 0.61 38.59
CA ILE A 179 30.00 1.22 39.77
C ILE A 179 29.00 2.26 40.29
N GLY A 180 28.54 2.05 41.50
CA GLY A 180 27.69 2.98 42.25
C GLY A 180 28.51 3.67 43.33
N VAL A 181 28.37 4.99 43.47
CA VAL A 181 28.93 5.75 44.59
C VAL A 181 27.78 6.26 45.41
N ASN A 182 27.71 5.83 46.63
CA ASN A 182 26.71 6.27 47.63
C ASN A 182 27.37 7.20 48.63
N MET A 183 26.80 8.39 48.79
CA MET A 183 27.21 9.34 49.83
C MET A 183 26.07 9.51 50.81
N GLY A 184 26.34 9.36 52.06
CA GLY A 184 25.37 9.58 53.14
C GLY A 184 25.93 10.53 54.20
N TYR A 185 25.12 11.50 54.59
CA TYR A 185 25.40 12.36 55.75
C TYR A 185 24.30 12.12 56.80
N GLY A 186 24.72 11.76 57.99
CA GLY A 186 23.84 11.55 59.12
C GLY A 186 24.12 12.58 60.21
N TYR A 187 23.22 13.52 60.39
CA TYR A 187 23.24 14.43 61.53
C TYR A 187 22.86 13.67 62.77
N ARG A 188 23.61 13.88 63.85
CA ARG A 188 23.35 13.29 65.20
C ARG A 188 23.14 14.39 66.20
N ASP A 189 21.97 14.39 66.79
CA ASP A 189 21.67 15.31 67.92
C ASP A 189 22.52 15.06 69.16
N ASP A 190 22.81 16.11 69.88
CA ASP A 190 23.63 16.03 71.10
C ASP A 190 22.98 15.11 72.15
N MET A 191 23.81 14.56 73.07
CA MET A 191 23.29 13.70 74.15
C MET A 191 22.47 14.53 75.14
N PRO A 192 21.37 13.97 75.73
CA PRO A 192 20.53 14.66 76.70
C PRO A 192 21.27 15.10 77.97
N MET A 193 22.48 14.61 78.20
CA MET A 193 23.35 14.95 79.35
C MET A 193 24.58 15.79 78.98
N GLY A 194 24.55 16.51 77.81
CA GLY A 194 25.58 17.51 77.53
C GLY A 194 26.83 17.00 76.82
N GLY A 195 26.78 15.87 76.13
CA GLY A 195 27.87 15.38 75.27
C GLY A 195 27.61 15.65 73.82
N SER A 196 28.53 16.35 73.10
CA SER A 196 28.45 16.55 71.65
C SER A 196 28.73 15.24 70.91
N ARG A 197 27.91 14.93 69.89
CA ARG A 197 28.12 13.77 68.99
C ARG A 197 28.56 14.26 67.66
N ALA A 198 29.60 13.66 67.11
CA ALA A 198 30.05 13.95 65.78
C ALA A 198 29.04 13.43 64.71
N ASP A 199 28.77 14.20 63.68
CA ASP A 199 28.01 13.77 62.55
C ASP A 199 28.70 12.63 61.79
N LEU A 200 27.93 11.79 61.17
CA LEU A 200 28.42 10.66 60.34
C LEU A 200 28.43 10.99 58.89
N PHE A 201 29.59 10.91 58.29
CA PHE A 201 29.72 10.95 56.83
C PHE A 201 30.16 9.58 56.33
N SER A 202 29.43 9.02 55.40
CA SER A 202 29.75 7.73 54.81
C SER A 202 29.85 7.84 53.29
N VAL A 203 30.85 7.21 52.72
CA VAL A 203 31.02 7.03 51.25
C VAL A 203 31.16 5.54 51.03
N GLY A 204 30.28 5.00 50.21
CA GLY A 204 30.31 3.61 49.79
C GLY A 204 30.47 3.50 48.26
N VAL A 205 31.24 2.53 47.82
CA VAL A 205 31.35 2.14 46.43
C VAL A 205 30.80 0.73 46.29
N SER A 206 29.87 0.52 45.37
CA SER A 206 29.24 -0.78 45.13
C SER A 206 29.31 -1.14 43.64
#